data_0fd7b569e434f6a7ae874a7d0699c9fe
#
_entry.id   0fd7b569e434f6a7ae874a7d0699c9fe
#
_cell.length_a   1.000
_cell.length_b   1.000
_cell.length_c   1.000
_cell.angle_alpha   90.00
_cell.angle_beta   90.00
_cell.angle_gamma   90.00
#
_symmetry.space_group_name_H-M   'P 1'
#
loop_
_entity.id
_entity.type
_entity.pdbx_description
1 polymer ?
#
loop_
_entity_poly.entity_id
_entity_poly.type
_entity_poly.pdbx_seq_one_letter_code
_entity_poly.pdbx_strand_id
1 'polypeptide(L)'
;MAKVSKRYKAAKEQIDRSKVYTVEEAVDLAKKASSAKFDETVEVSFNLNVDPRHADQQIRGAMVLPNGTGKSQTVAVVAEGDKAKEAEDAGADFVGSDELIQKIQGGWFDFDVLIATPNMMGKLGRLGRILGPKGLMPNPKTGTVTMDIANAVNEVKKGKITYRVDKAGNINVLIGKVSFDDGKLVENFNAVYDVIKKARPSKVKGTYMKNLVLSTTMGPGIHVEMK
;
A
#
# COMPACT_ATOMS: atom_id res chain seq x y z
N MET A 1 -31.33 -0.60 -10.09
CA MET A 1 -30.19 -0.04 -9.37
C MET A 1 -30.13 -0.62 -7.95
N ALA A 2 -28.96 -1.02 -7.47
CA ALA A 2 -28.83 -1.51 -6.10
C ALA A 2 -29.18 -0.40 -5.10
N LYS A 3 -29.94 -0.73 -4.04
CA LYS A 3 -30.30 0.21 -2.98
C LYS A 3 -29.07 0.57 -2.16
N VAL A 4 -28.70 1.84 -2.16
CA VAL A 4 -27.60 2.38 -1.32
C VAL A 4 -28.01 2.25 0.15
N SER A 5 -27.09 1.80 1.02
CA SER A 5 -27.38 1.64 2.45
C SER A 5 -27.69 3.00 3.10
N LYS A 6 -28.58 3.02 4.09
CA LYS A 6 -28.95 4.25 4.84
C LYS A 6 -27.72 4.94 5.45
N ARG A 7 -26.78 4.14 5.98
CA ARG A 7 -25.51 4.61 6.55
C ARG A 7 -24.68 5.37 5.54
N TYR A 8 -24.44 4.78 4.35
CA TYR A 8 -23.63 5.43 3.31
C TYR A 8 -24.32 6.69 2.77
N LYS A 9 -25.67 6.68 2.69
CA LYS A 9 -26.43 7.88 2.27
C LYS A 9 -26.22 9.03 3.24
N ALA A 10 -26.34 8.78 4.55
CA ALA A 10 -26.09 9.79 5.59
C ALA A 10 -24.64 10.33 5.57
N ALA A 11 -23.65 9.43 5.38
CA ALA A 11 -22.24 9.84 5.24
C ALA A 11 -22.02 10.71 3.98
N LYS A 12 -22.68 10.36 2.88
CA LYS A 12 -22.58 11.10 1.62
C LYS A 12 -23.22 12.49 1.69
N GLU A 13 -24.28 12.68 2.48
CA GLU A 13 -24.97 13.98 2.67
C GLU A 13 -24.09 14.99 3.41
N GLN A 14 -23.07 14.53 4.16
CA GLN A 14 -22.12 15.40 4.86
C GLN A 14 -21.03 15.98 3.94
N ILE A 15 -20.89 15.46 2.71
CA ILE A 15 -19.80 15.80 1.80
C ILE A 15 -20.38 16.42 0.53
N ASP A 16 -20.00 17.67 0.27
CA ASP A 16 -20.30 18.32 -1.01
C ASP A 16 -19.29 17.85 -2.08
N ARG A 17 -19.78 17.13 -3.07
CA ARG A 17 -18.96 16.57 -4.16
C ARG A 17 -18.48 17.60 -5.17
N SER A 18 -19.07 18.79 -5.18
CA SER A 18 -18.66 19.88 -6.08
C SER A 18 -17.49 20.68 -5.50
N LYS A 19 -17.26 20.56 -4.19
CA LYS A 19 -16.19 21.24 -3.48
C LYS A 19 -14.90 20.40 -3.50
N VAL A 20 -13.77 21.08 -3.65
CA VAL A 20 -12.43 20.55 -3.41
C VAL A 20 -11.99 21.02 -2.03
N TYR A 21 -11.55 20.10 -1.20
CA TYR A 21 -11.22 20.34 0.20
C TYR A 21 -9.71 20.40 0.40
N THR A 22 -9.26 21.10 1.42
CA THR A 22 -7.87 20.99 1.88
C THR A 22 -7.61 19.61 2.48
N VAL A 23 -6.35 19.23 2.65
CA VAL A 23 -6.00 17.90 3.21
C VAL A 23 -6.56 17.76 4.62
N GLU A 24 -6.44 18.81 5.43
CA GLU A 24 -6.91 18.85 6.83
C GLU A 24 -8.44 18.71 6.89
N GLU A 25 -9.17 19.49 6.09
CA GLU A 25 -10.63 19.39 6.00
C GLU A 25 -11.08 18.00 5.52
N ALA A 26 -10.38 17.41 4.54
CA ALA A 26 -10.72 16.12 3.99
C ALA A 26 -10.51 14.99 5.03
N VAL A 27 -9.44 15.05 5.83
CA VAL A 27 -9.16 14.09 6.91
C VAL A 27 -10.24 14.19 8.00
N ASP A 28 -10.58 15.40 8.45
CA ASP A 28 -11.64 15.63 9.45
C ASP A 28 -12.99 15.11 8.96
N LEU A 29 -13.38 15.44 7.71
CA LEU A 29 -14.62 14.96 7.11
C LEU A 29 -14.64 13.44 6.94
N ALA A 30 -13.53 12.82 6.54
CA ALA A 30 -13.42 11.37 6.41
C ALA A 30 -13.63 10.66 7.75
N LYS A 31 -13.07 11.19 8.82
CA LYS A 31 -13.28 10.68 10.18
C LYS A 31 -14.72 10.83 10.66
N LYS A 32 -15.32 12.00 10.44
CA LYS A 32 -16.72 12.27 10.81
C LYS A 32 -17.70 11.38 10.02
N ALA A 33 -17.41 11.12 8.75
CA ALA A 33 -18.21 10.26 7.89
C ALA A 33 -18.02 8.76 8.17
N SER A 34 -16.95 8.39 8.90
CA SER A 34 -16.67 7.00 9.30
C SER A 34 -17.74 6.53 10.28
N SER A 35 -18.37 5.42 9.97
CA SER A 35 -19.52 4.89 10.75
C SER A 35 -19.47 3.38 10.94
N ALA A 36 -18.37 2.72 10.59
CA ALA A 36 -18.18 1.29 10.78
C ALA A 36 -17.88 0.96 12.27
N LYS A 37 -18.15 -0.28 12.66
CA LYS A 37 -17.86 -0.77 14.01
C LYS A 37 -16.41 -1.23 14.20
N PHE A 38 -15.58 -1.10 13.18
CA PHE A 38 -14.17 -1.43 13.19
C PHE A 38 -13.34 -0.19 12.82
N ASP A 39 -12.06 -0.20 13.15
CA ASP A 39 -11.14 0.87 12.81
C ASP A 39 -10.86 0.87 11.29
N GLU A 40 -11.55 1.79 10.57
CA GLU A 40 -11.47 1.90 9.13
C GLU A 40 -10.05 2.34 8.69
N THR A 41 -9.63 1.88 7.53
CA THR A 41 -8.41 2.36 6.89
C THR A 41 -8.72 3.64 6.12
N VAL A 42 -7.85 4.62 6.21
CA VAL A 42 -7.88 5.84 5.39
C VAL A 42 -6.98 5.62 4.19
N GLU A 43 -7.53 5.83 2.99
CA GLU A 43 -6.87 5.59 1.72
C GLU A 43 -6.90 6.83 0.85
N VAL A 44 -5.87 6.98 0.02
CA VAL A 44 -5.77 8.04 -0.99
C VAL A 44 -5.69 7.40 -2.37
N SER A 45 -6.54 7.89 -3.26
CA SER A 45 -6.61 7.46 -4.66
C SER A 45 -6.15 8.60 -5.56
N PHE A 46 -5.09 8.34 -6.31
CA PHE A 46 -4.55 9.24 -7.33
C PHE A 46 -5.04 8.79 -8.70
N ASN A 47 -5.67 9.66 -9.46
CA ASN A 47 -5.91 9.44 -10.88
C ASN A 47 -4.83 10.15 -11.68
N LEU A 48 -4.01 9.38 -12.38
CA LEU A 48 -2.83 9.87 -13.09
C LEU A 48 -3.03 9.82 -14.61
N ASN A 49 -2.39 10.76 -15.30
CA ASN A 49 -2.37 10.80 -16.76
C ASN A 49 -1.24 9.91 -17.30
N VAL A 50 -1.31 8.60 -17.03
CA VAL A 50 -0.32 7.62 -17.50
C VAL A 50 -1.01 6.51 -18.28
N ASP A 51 -0.31 5.91 -19.24
CA ASP A 51 -0.75 4.69 -19.89
C ASP A 51 0.07 3.49 -19.36
N PRO A 52 -0.51 2.66 -18.48
CA PRO A 52 0.19 1.53 -17.87
C PRO A 52 0.51 0.38 -18.85
N ARG A 53 0.06 0.46 -20.12
CA ARG A 53 0.42 -0.49 -21.18
C ARG A 53 1.89 -0.31 -21.60
N HIS A 54 2.41 0.91 -21.46
CA HIS A 54 3.80 1.22 -21.75
C HIS A 54 4.66 0.94 -20.51
N ALA A 55 5.72 0.15 -20.69
CA ALA A 55 6.61 -0.27 -19.59
C ALA A 55 7.27 0.91 -18.86
N ASP A 56 7.53 2.00 -19.55
CA ASP A 56 8.12 3.26 -19.06
C ASP A 56 7.13 4.16 -18.30
N GLN A 57 5.83 3.88 -18.39
CA GLN A 57 4.78 4.57 -17.65
C GLN A 57 4.18 3.72 -16.52
N GLN A 58 4.71 2.52 -16.30
CA GLN A 58 4.34 1.67 -15.17
C GLN A 58 4.99 2.18 -13.88
N ILE A 59 4.24 2.98 -13.14
CA ILE A 59 4.67 3.49 -11.84
C ILE A 59 4.44 2.39 -10.79
N ARG A 60 5.52 2.03 -10.10
CA ARG A 60 5.48 1.12 -8.95
C ARG A 60 6.68 1.36 -8.06
N GLY A 61 6.49 1.23 -6.78
CA GLY A 61 7.55 1.41 -5.79
C GLY A 61 7.10 1.04 -4.40
N ALA A 62 7.93 1.37 -3.44
CA ALA A 62 7.63 1.25 -2.03
C ALA A 62 8.14 2.49 -1.29
N MET A 63 7.54 2.77 -0.15
CA MET A 63 7.98 3.81 0.77
C MET A 63 7.62 3.42 2.20
N VAL A 64 8.33 3.97 3.16
CA VAL A 64 7.99 3.85 4.58
C VAL A 64 7.19 5.08 4.98
N LEU A 65 6.02 4.88 5.59
CA LEU A 65 5.22 5.99 6.10
C LEU A 65 5.85 6.56 7.39
N PRO A 66 5.93 7.89 7.54
CA PRO A 66 6.51 8.52 8.73
C PRO A 66 5.85 8.04 10.04
N ASN A 67 4.54 7.90 10.05
CA ASN A 67 3.76 7.49 11.23
C ASN A 67 3.27 6.02 11.14
N GLY A 68 3.82 5.24 10.19
CA GLY A 68 3.41 3.85 9.98
C GLY A 68 1.99 3.71 9.41
N THR A 69 1.51 2.47 9.35
CA THR A 69 0.20 2.12 8.76
C THR A 69 -0.90 1.89 9.80
N GLY A 70 -0.55 1.76 11.09
CA GLY A 70 -1.48 1.35 12.16
C GLY A 70 -1.85 -0.14 12.13
N LYS A 71 -1.18 -0.94 11.29
CA LYS A 71 -1.31 -2.39 11.25
C LYS A 71 0.06 -3.03 11.45
N SER A 72 0.17 -3.95 12.40
CA SER A 72 1.34 -4.83 12.48
C SER A 72 1.27 -5.84 11.33
N GLN A 73 2.29 -5.83 10.48
CA GLN A 73 2.39 -6.74 9.35
C GLN A 73 3.15 -8.01 9.75
N THR A 74 2.60 -9.15 9.38
CA THR A 74 3.26 -10.45 9.54
C THR A 74 4.23 -10.66 8.40
N VAL A 75 5.51 -10.86 8.74
CA VAL A 75 6.61 -10.95 7.77
C VAL A 75 7.10 -12.38 7.67
N ALA A 76 7.06 -12.95 6.47
CA ALA A 76 7.70 -14.21 6.15
C ALA A 76 8.99 -13.95 5.36
N VAL A 77 10.07 -14.66 5.70
CA VAL A 77 11.36 -14.52 5.04
C VAL A 77 11.82 -15.86 4.48
N VAL A 78 12.14 -15.89 3.19
CA VAL A 78 12.74 -17.05 2.53
C VAL A 78 14.23 -16.77 2.29
N ALA A 79 15.05 -17.42 3.13
CA ALA A 79 16.49 -17.27 3.09
C ALA A 79 17.20 -18.59 3.53
N GLU A 80 18.47 -18.72 3.20
CA GLU A 80 19.31 -19.85 3.57
C GLU A 80 20.50 -19.40 4.43
N GLY A 81 20.94 -20.30 5.32
CA GLY A 81 22.17 -20.12 6.12
C GLY A 81 22.13 -18.94 7.07
N ASP A 82 23.21 -18.13 7.08
CA ASP A 82 23.34 -17.00 7.99
C ASP A 82 22.28 -15.91 7.78
N LYS A 83 21.74 -15.83 6.56
CA LYS A 83 20.65 -14.88 6.25
C LYS A 83 19.30 -15.25 6.89
N ALA A 84 19.08 -16.52 7.17
CA ALA A 84 17.93 -16.97 7.94
C ALA A 84 18.03 -16.52 9.39
N LYS A 85 19.22 -16.64 10.01
CA LYS A 85 19.47 -16.16 11.37
C LYS A 85 19.31 -14.63 11.47
N GLU A 86 19.87 -13.90 10.49
CA GLU A 86 19.69 -12.43 10.41
C GLU A 86 18.21 -12.04 10.35
N ALA A 87 17.37 -12.83 9.67
CA ALA A 87 15.92 -12.61 9.62
C ALA A 87 15.23 -12.86 10.98
N GLU A 88 15.63 -13.90 11.68
CA GLU A 88 15.12 -14.23 13.03
C GLU A 88 15.52 -13.14 14.03
N ASP A 89 16.79 -12.70 14.02
CA ASP A 89 17.28 -11.64 14.88
C ASP A 89 16.60 -10.29 14.60
N ALA A 90 16.24 -10.02 13.35
CA ALA A 90 15.48 -8.84 12.96
C ALA A 90 13.98 -8.94 13.33
N GLY A 91 13.56 -10.08 13.86
CA GLY A 91 12.20 -10.31 14.33
C GLY A 91 11.19 -10.67 13.23
N ALA A 92 11.60 -11.34 12.16
CA ALA A 92 10.65 -11.91 11.20
C ALA A 92 9.76 -12.97 11.89
N ASP A 93 8.48 -13.01 11.50
CA ASP A 93 7.50 -13.90 12.15
C ASP A 93 7.64 -15.36 11.66
N PHE A 94 8.02 -15.53 10.40
CA PHE A 94 8.28 -16.83 9.79
C PHE A 94 9.57 -16.77 8.98
N VAL A 95 10.49 -17.66 9.30
CA VAL A 95 11.75 -17.79 8.57
C VAL A 95 11.91 -19.23 8.12
N GLY A 96 12.37 -19.43 6.88
CA GLY A 96 12.61 -20.76 6.35
C GLY A 96 13.19 -20.74 4.95
N SER A 97 13.57 -21.90 4.47
CA SER A 97 14.08 -22.12 3.12
C SER A 97 13.07 -22.91 2.28
N ASP A 98 13.44 -24.09 1.85
CA ASP A 98 12.59 -24.96 1.01
C ASP A 98 11.33 -25.42 1.76
N GLU A 99 11.39 -25.59 3.07
CA GLU A 99 10.24 -25.97 3.90
C GLU A 99 9.13 -24.91 3.85
N LEU A 100 9.50 -23.64 3.93
CA LEU A 100 8.55 -22.54 3.84
C LEU A 100 7.93 -22.43 2.44
N ILE A 101 8.75 -22.67 1.40
CA ILE A 101 8.28 -22.74 0.00
C ILE A 101 7.25 -23.87 -0.17
N GLN A 102 7.50 -25.04 0.40
CA GLN A 102 6.55 -26.17 0.36
C GLN A 102 5.25 -25.85 1.10
N LYS A 103 5.31 -25.21 2.26
CA LYS A 103 4.12 -24.74 3.00
C LYS A 103 3.28 -23.79 2.16
N ILE A 104 3.92 -22.81 1.52
CA ILE A 104 3.24 -21.86 0.61
C ILE A 104 2.62 -22.59 -0.58
N GLN A 105 3.32 -23.58 -1.15
CA GLN A 105 2.79 -24.40 -2.23
C GLN A 105 1.58 -25.22 -1.77
N GLY A 106 1.57 -25.68 -0.51
CA GLY A 106 0.44 -26.35 0.13
C GLY A 106 -0.75 -25.46 0.45
N GLY A 107 -0.67 -24.15 0.17
CA GLY A 107 -1.78 -23.21 0.37
C GLY A 107 -1.74 -22.42 1.68
N TRP A 108 -0.60 -22.38 2.36
CA TRP A 108 -0.43 -21.55 3.55
C TRP A 108 -0.04 -20.12 3.16
N PHE A 109 -0.80 -19.12 3.64
CA PHE A 109 -0.62 -17.69 3.33
C PHE A 109 -0.85 -16.79 4.55
N ASP A 110 -0.53 -17.26 5.75
CA ASP A 110 -0.74 -16.53 7.00
C ASP A 110 0.36 -15.48 7.23
N PHE A 111 0.68 -14.72 6.19
CA PHE A 111 1.63 -13.60 6.20
C PHE A 111 1.16 -12.47 5.28
N ASP A 112 1.52 -11.24 5.66
CA ASP A 112 1.18 -10.05 4.86
C ASP A 112 2.28 -9.70 3.83
N VAL A 113 3.54 -9.94 4.16
CA VAL A 113 4.69 -9.63 3.29
C VAL A 113 5.65 -10.80 3.22
N LEU A 114 6.10 -11.11 2.01
CA LEU A 114 7.14 -12.11 1.75
C LEU A 114 8.43 -11.40 1.31
N ILE A 115 9.50 -11.62 2.07
CA ILE A 115 10.85 -11.17 1.73
C ILE A 115 11.67 -12.38 1.30
N ALA A 116 12.51 -12.21 0.30
CA ALA A 116 13.34 -13.30 -0.20
C ALA A 116 14.75 -12.81 -0.57
N THR A 117 15.73 -13.69 -0.38
CA THR A 117 17.05 -13.47 -0.98
C THR A 117 17.01 -13.72 -2.49
N PRO A 118 17.84 -13.03 -3.29
CA PRO A 118 17.89 -13.22 -4.74
C PRO A 118 18.10 -14.67 -5.15
N ASN A 119 18.90 -15.42 -4.38
CA ASN A 119 19.18 -16.83 -4.64
C ASN A 119 17.93 -17.71 -4.59
N MET A 120 16.98 -17.39 -3.68
CA MET A 120 15.75 -18.16 -3.50
C MET A 120 14.68 -17.80 -4.55
N MET A 121 14.87 -16.71 -5.30
CA MET A 121 13.88 -16.28 -6.31
C MET A 121 13.68 -17.28 -7.44
N GLY A 122 14.71 -18.06 -7.79
CA GLY A 122 14.58 -19.16 -8.78
C GLY A 122 13.56 -20.22 -8.35
N LYS A 123 13.56 -20.58 -7.06
CA LYS A 123 12.62 -21.54 -6.47
C LYS A 123 11.23 -20.92 -6.31
N LEU A 124 11.15 -19.68 -5.80
CA LEU A 124 9.91 -18.92 -5.63
C LEU A 124 9.22 -18.57 -6.95
N GLY A 125 9.97 -18.44 -8.05
CA GLY A 125 9.41 -18.17 -9.38
C GLY A 125 8.34 -19.17 -9.81
N ARG A 126 8.46 -20.44 -9.39
CA ARG A 126 7.48 -21.50 -9.65
C ARG A 126 6.12 -21.22 -8.97
N LEU A 127 6.14 -20.49 -7.85
CA LEU A 127 4.95 -20.09 -7.09
C LEU A 127 4.33 -18.76 -7.59
N GLY A 128 4.90 -18.16 -8.63
CA GLY A 128 4.42 -16.87 -9.17
C GLY A 128 2.96 -16.89 -9.61
N ARG A 129 2.44 -18.04 -10.05
CA ARG A 129 1.02 -18.23 -10.41
C ARG A 129 0.09 -18.13 -9.19
N ILE A 130 0.59 -18.43 -8.00
CA ILE A 130 -0.16 -18.45 -6.75
C ILE A 130 0.04 -17.12 -6.01
N LEU A 131 1.28 -16.67 -5.84
CA LEU A 131 1.66 -15.47 -5.11
C LEU A 131 1.35 -14.17 -5.89
N GLY A 132 1.43 -14.22 -7.23
CA GLY A 132 1.21 -13.06 -8.09
C GLY A 132 -0.18 -12.45 -7.96
N PRO A 133 -1.28 -13.21 -8.15
CA PRO A 133 -2.64 -12.70 -8.00
C PRO A 133 -2.96 -12.19 -6.60
N LYS A 134 -2.31 -12.75 -5.57
CA LYS A 134 -2.45 -12.33 -4.16
C LYS A 134 -1.62 -11.09 -3.82
N GLY A 135 -0.74 -10.64 -4.71
CA GLY A 135 0.16 -9.50 -4.44
C GLY A 135 1.32 -9.82 -3.50
N LEU A 136 1.51 -11.09 -3.14
CA LEU A 136 2.52 -11.53 -2.18
C LEU A 136 3.88 -11.89 -2.83
N MET A 137 4.00 -11.78 -4.15
CA MET A 137 5.25 -12.13 -4.85
C MET A 137 6.35 -11.11 -4.56
N PRO A 138 7.52 -11.52 -4.02
CA PRO A 138 8.64 -10.62 -3.78
C PRO A 138 9.13 -9.94 -5.05
N ASN A 139 9.58 -8.69 -4.92
CA ASN A 139 10.02 -7.90 -6.07
C ASN A 139 11.20 -6.98 -5.69
N PRO A 140 12.27 -6.92 -6.52
CA PRO A 140 13.39 -6.02 -6.29
C PRO A 140 13.01 -4.53 -6.25
N LYS A 141 12.04 -4.11 -7.09
CA LYS A 141 11.60 -2.70 -7.15
C LYS A 141 10.87 -2.23 -5.88
N THR A 142 10.31 -3.16 -5.11
CA THR A 142 9.66 -2.87 -3.82
C THR A 142 10.59 -3.14 -2.64
N GLY A 143 11.83 -3.57 -2.90
CA GLY A 143 12.81 -3.89 -1.87
C GLY A 143 12.46 -5.11 -1.02
N THR A 144 11.62 -6.02 -1.55
CA THR A 144 11.28 -7.29 -0.90
C THR A 144 12.14 -8.44 -1.40
N VAL A 145 13.01 -8.18 -2.40
CA VAL A 145 14.11 -9.07 -2.81
C VAL A 145 15.41 -8.34 -2.53
N THR A 146 16.12 -8.76 -1.50
CA THR A 146 17.34 -8.09 -1.04
C THR A 146 18.28 -9.06 -0.33
N MET A 147 19.56 -8.71 -0.27
CA MET A 147 20.54 -9.38 0.59
C MET A 147 20.58 -8.77 2.01
N ASP A 148 20.07 -7.56 2.19
CA ASP A 148 19.97 -6.87 3.48
C ASP A 148 18.58 -7.14 4.08
N ILE A 149 18.46 -8.30 4.73
CA ILE A 149 17.20 -8.81 5.25
C ILE A 149 16.77 -8.03 6.49
N ALA A 150 17.73 -7.71 7.39
CA ALA A 150 17.43 -7.04 8.64
C ALA A 150 16.77 -5.67 8.39
N ASN A 151 17.34 -4.86 7.50
CA ASN A 151 16.73 -3.58 7.13
C ASN A 151 15.37 -3.75 6.46
N ALA A 152 15.22 -4.73 5.56
CA ALA A 152 13.95 -4.98 4.89
C ALA A 152 12.83 -5.37 5.87
N VAL A 153 13.11 -6.25 6.83
CA VAL A 153 12.15 -6.64 7.89
C VAL A 153 11.80 -5.44 8.76
N ASN A 154 12.80 -4.65 9.19
CA ASN A 154 12.57 -3.46 9.99
C ASN A 154 11.73 -2.40 9.27
N GLU A 155 11.97 -2.16 7.99
CA GLU A 155 11.19 -1.22 7.18
C GLU A 155 9.72 -1.69 7.05
N VAL A 156 9.49 -2.97 6.81
CA VAL A 156 8.13 -3.53 6.75
C VAL A 156 7.41 -3.37 8.08
N LYS A 157 8.08 -3.68 9.20
CA LYS A 157 7.51 -3.49 10.55
C LYS A 157 7.27 -2.02 10.91
N LYS A 158 8.07 -1.10 10.37
CA LYS A 158 7.85 0.36 10.49
C LYS A 158 6.71 0.90 9.64
N GLY A 159 6.06 0.05 8.82
CA GLY A 159 4.94 0.45 7.98
C GLY A 159 5.33 0.80 6.55
N LYS A 160 6.21 0.00 5.96
CA LYS A 160 6.49 0.07 4.52
C LYS A 160 5.25 -0.31 3.73
N ILE A 161 4.86 0.57 2.82
CA ILE A 161 3.77 0.36 1.88
C ILE A 161 4.31 0.22 0.46
N THR A 162 3.58 -0.52 -0.36
CA THR A 162 3.88 -0.64 -1.79
C THR A 162 2.77 0.03 -2.59
N TYR A 163 3.15 0.69 -3.66
CA TYR A 163 2.19 1.30 -4.58
C TYR A 163 2.45 0.84 -6.02
N ARG A 164 1.37 0.71 -6.77
CA ARG A 164 1.41 0.31 -8.18
C ARG A 164 0.26 0.96 -8.91
N VAL A 165 0.54 1.46 -10.12
CA VAL A 165 -0.50 1.94 -11.03
C VAL A 165 -1.36 0.77 -11.51
N ASP A 166 -2.68 0.94 -11.52
CA ASP A 166 -3.65 -0.01 -12.08
C ASP A 166 -3.79 0.18 -13.61
N LYS A 167 -4.64 -0.64 -14.24
CA LYS A 167 -4.88 -0.59 -15.70
C LYS A 167 -5.55 0.71 -16.16
N ALA A 168 -6.20 1.43 -15.27
CA ALA A 168 -6.90 2.68 -15.53
C ALA A 168 -6.05 3.94 -15.23
N GLY A 169 -4.80 3.76 -14.80
CA GLY A 169 -3.91 4.88 -14.45
C GLY A 169 -4.11 5.38 -13.02
N ASN A 170 -4.76 4.61 -12.14
CA ASN A 170 -4.93 4.98 -10.74
C ASN A 170 -3.87 4.33 -9.85
N ILE A 171 -3.53 5.03 -8.76
CA ILE A 171 -2.74 4.49 -7.65
C ILE A 171 -3.59 4.65 -6.38
N ASN A 172 -3.84 3.55 -5.69
CA ASN A 172 -4.53 3.53 -4.41
C ASN A 172 -3.54 3.15 -3.32
N VAL A 173 -3.45 3.97 -2.29
CA VAL A 173 -2.47 3.84 -1.21
C VAL A 173 -3.13 4.13 0.13
N LEU A 174 -2.91 3.27 1.12
CA LEU A 174 -3.33 3.53 2.50
C LEU A 174 -2.38 4.55 3.15
N ILE A 175 -2.93 5.43 3.98
CA ILE A 175 -2.16 6.44 4.73
C ILE A 175 -2.28 6.27 6.25
N GLY A 176 -3.15 5.39 6.73
CA GLY A 176 -3.30 5.09 8.15
C GLY A 176 -4.69 4.58 8.51
N LYS A 177 -5.02 4.71 9.78
CA LYS A 177 -6.30 4.32 10.36
C LYS A 177 -7.09 5.53 10.81
N VAL A 178 -8.41 5.40 10.91
CA VAL A 178 -9.28 6.46 11.44
C VAL A 178 -8.93 6.82 12.88
N SER A 179 -8.40 5.87 13.64
CA SER A 179 -7.92 6.07 15.02
C SER A 179 -6.67 6.95 15.13
N PHE A 180 -5.96 7.23 14.02
CA PHE A 180 -4.79 8.09 14.04
C PHE A 180 -5.19 9.54 14.31
N ASP A 181 -4.26 10.33 14.89
CA ASP A 181 -4.40 11.78 14.98
C ASP A 181 -4.41 12.40 13.58
N ASP A 182 -5.14 13.51 13.41
CA ASP A 182 -5.28 14.17 12.12
C ASP A 182 -3.92 14.63 11.57
N GLY A 183 -3.06 15.18 12.44
CA GLY A 183 -1.69 15.56 12.07
C GLY A 183 -0.87 14.43 11.48
N LYS A 184 -0.96 13.22 12.05
CA LYS A 184 -0.26 12.03 11.56
C LYS A 184 -0.77 11.59 10.18
N LEU A 185 -2.08 11.67 9.95
CA LEU A 185 -2.67 11.36 8.65
C LEU A 185 -2.27 12.38 7.58
N VAL A 186 -2.22 13.66 7.93
CA VAL A 186 -1.77 14.74 7.04
C VAL A 186 -0.29 14.59 6.68
N GLU A 187 0.58 14.26 7.65
CA GLU A 187 2.00 13.98 7.39
C GLU A 187 2.18 12.78 6.46
N ASN A 188 1.49 11.67 6.73
CA ASN A 188 1.52 10.49 5.88
C ASN A 188 1.00 10.79 4.47
N PHE A 189 -0.09 11.56 4.36
CA PHE A 189 -0.62 12.02 3.07
C PHE A 189 0.41 12.81 2.28
N ASN A 190 1.02 13.82 2.90
CA ASN A 190 2.02 14.67 2.24
C ASN A 190 3.23 13.85 1.78
N ALA A 191 3.70 12.91 2.60
CA ALA A 191 4.80 12.01 2.23
C ALA A 191 4.46 11.17 0.99
N VAL A 192 3.26 10.58 0.94
CA VAL A 192 2.77 9.82 -0.22
C VAL A 192 2.64 10.72 -1.45
N TYR A 193 2.03 11.90 -1.29
CA TYR A 193 1.84 12.87 -2.36
C TYR A 193 3.17 13.25 -3.02
N ASP A 194 4.19 13.56 -2.22
CA ASP A 194 5.52 13.95 -2.71
C ASP A 194 6.22 12.82 -3.46
N VAL A 195 6.11 11.59 -2.95
CA VAL A 195 6.67 10.41 -3.63
C VAL A 195 6.01 10.16 -4.98
N ILE A 196 4.68 10.21 -5.04
CA ILE A 196 3.95 10.03 -6.30
C ILE A 196 4.24 11.18 -7.27
N LYS A 197 4.33 12.43 -6.79
CA LYS A 197 4.69 13.60 -7.60
C LYS A 197 6.09 13.46 -8.23
N LYS A 198 7.07 13.00 -7.45
CA LYS A 198 8.44 12.73 -7.92
C LYS A 198 8.53 11.54 -8.88
N ALA A 199 7.63 10.57 -8.76
CA ALA A 199 7.60 9.38 -9.61
C ALA A 199 7.05 9.63 -11.02
N ARG A 200 6.80 10.89 -11.41
CA ARG A 200 6.32 11.26 -12.74
C ARG A 200 7.26 10.77 -13.83
N PRO A 201 6.79 9.93 -14.79
CA PRO A 201 7.58 9.52 -15.94
C PRO A 201 7.88 10.70 -16.86
N SER A 202 9.08 10.76 -17.41
CA SER A 202 9.52 11.85 -18.32
C SER A 202 8.69 11.98 -19.59
N LYS A 203 8.08 10.89 -20.05
CA LYS A 203 7.23 10.87 -21.26
C LYS A 203 5.81 11.41 -21.05
N VAL A 204 5.39 11.63 -19.82
CA VAL A 204 4.05 12.17 -19.54
C VAL A 204 4.01 13.65 -19.85
N LYS A 205 3.25 14.02 -20.88
CA LYS A 205 3.01 15.40 -21.30
C LYS A 205 1.76 15.97 -20.61
N GLY A 206 1.79 17.27 -20.30
CA GLY A 206 0.67 17.97 -19.69
C GLY A 206 0.48 17.64 -18.20
N THR A 207 -0.75 17.72 -17.73
CA THR A 207 -1.11 17.49 -16.34
C THR A 207 -0.89 16.03 -15.97
N TYR A 208 -0.07 15.75 -14.94
CA TYR A 208 0.24 14.41 -14.48
C TYR A 208 -0.83 13.86 -13.55
N MET A 209 -1.18 14.61 -12.51
CA MET A 209 -2.25 14.25 -11.57
C MET A 209 -3.55 14.88 -12.05
N LYS A 210 -4.57 14.07 -12.35
CA LYS A 210 -5.87 14.53 -12.83
C LYS A 210 -6.85 14.74 -11.69
N ASN A 211 -6.81 13.85 -10.71
CA ASN A 211 -7.72 13.87 -9.57
C ASN A 211 -7.09 13.20 -8.35
N LEU A 212 -7.49 13.64 -7.18
CA LEU A 212 -7.03 13.17 -5.89
C LEU A 212 -8.23 13.01 -4.97
N VAL A 213 -8.41 11.82 -4.43
CA VAL A 213 -9.55 11.50 -3.58
C VAL A 213 -9.08 10.79 -2.32
N LEU A 214 -9.56 11.25 -1.18
CA LEU A 214 -9.38 10.60 0.12
C LEU A 214 -10.67 9.87 0.48
N SER A 215 -10.58 8.66 1.01
CA SER A 215 -11.73 7.88 1.45
C SER A 215 -11.37 6.99 2.65
N THR A 216 -12.39 6.61 3.41
CA THR A 216 -12.28 5.52 4.39
C THR A 216 -12.82 4.23 3.79
N THR A 217 -12.51 3.08 4.40
CA THR A 217 -12.89 1.74 3.89
C THR A 217 -14.36 1.64 3.50
N MET A 218 -15.26 2.25 4.27
CA MET A 218 -16.71 2.19 4.03
C MET A 218 -17.33 3.56 3.76
N GLY A 219 -16.51 4.61 3.69
CA GLY A 219 -16.93 5.99 3.49
C GLY A 219 -17.00 6.41 2.03
N PRO A 220 -17.61 7.55 1.75
CA PRO A 220 -17.57 8.20 0.43
C PRO A 220 -16.22 8.83 0.15
N GLY A 221 -15.92 9.00 -1.14
CA GLY A 221 -14.72 9.71 -1.58
C GLY A 221 -14.86 11.23 -1.44
N ILE A 222 -13.79 11.88 -0.98
CA ILE A 222 -13.67 13.32 -0.75
C ILE A 222 -12.59 13.84 -1.69
N HIS A 223 -12.92 14.81 -2.54
CA HIS A 223 -11.98 15.44 -3.45
C HIS A 223 -11.02 16.35 -2.70
N VAL A 224 -9.71 16.14 -2.90
CA VAL A 224 -8.65 16.88 -2.22
C VAL A 224 -7.92 17.79 -3.19
N GLU A 225 -7.54 18.97 -2.73
CA GLU A 225 -6.75 19.92 -3.51
C GLU A 225 -5.36 19.35 -3.85
N MET A 226 -4.96 19.57 -5.09
CA MET A 226 -3.61 19.20 -5.57
C MET A 226 -2.69 20.42 -5.45
N LYS A 227 -1.64 20.29 -4.66
CA LYS A 227 -0.60 21.34 -4.47
C LYS A 227 0.44 21.35 -5.58
#